data_80d9167a8b85f5dbada6aabdab8f7ce4
#
_entry.id   80d9167a8b85f5dbada6aabdab8f7ce4
#
_cell.length_a   1.000
_cell.length_b   1.000
_cell.length_c   1.000
_cell.angle_alpha   90.00
_cell.angle_beta   90.00
_cell.angle_gamma   90.00
#
_symmetry.space_group_name_H-M   'P 1'
#
loop_
_entity.id
_entity.type
_entity.pdbx_description
1 polymer ?
#
loop_
_entity_poly.entity_id
_entity_poly.type
_entity_poly.pdbx_seq_one_letter_code
_entity_poly.pdbx_strand_id
1 'polypeptide(L)'
;MPVIVLEARDFTSPLFLVRTLEVLSGCTTFSLVASLEPSHLNQSNIQLRNTFWTFCMFTWCFFFTLTLFIHILSIIQFHSLIRISWKNLTMTAAVLGALMSLSASVVFPWLVMDHGGVSSRSVAAAVASFFTFLAYTTESYILRTQAQEQRGYMGSMPGLLKILQLWGGCYIIPLVMEMVSRPPGGVHSWQMWVSGVSYGVCALMSLITAVVILGDFAGRCFLPFDRFLAVFSLIGVLLYMVATMICLTKILQLRDLGQSDTNKDAELVIMETVVASITLLAYTVDLAFSIKLLCDRSHT
;
A
#
# COMPACT_ATOMS: atom_id res chain seq x y z
N MET A 1 -19.81 30.67 15.39
CA MET A 1 -19.94 29.21 15.35
C MET A 1 -20.45 28.85 13.97
N PRO A 2 -19.78 28.03 13.18
CA PRO A 2 -20.34 27.55 11.91
C PRO A 2 -21.58 26.73 12.22
N VAL A 3 -22.71 27.14 11.71
CA VAL A 3 -23.96 26.39 11.79
C VAL A 3 -23.79 25.20 10.84
N ILE A 4 -23.77 23.98 11.40
CA ILE A 4 -23.71 22.74 10.61
C ILE A 4 -25.11 22.59 10.00
N VAL A 5 -25.29 23.02 8.77
CA VAL A 5 -26.52 22.78 7.99
C VAL A 5 -26.25 21.50 7.21
N LEU A 6 -26.68 20.36 7.76
CA LEU A 6 -26.70 19.10 7.03
C LEU A 6 -27.85 19.18 6.02
N GLU A 7 -27.53 19.36 4.75
CA GLU A 7 -28.53 19.24 3.69
C GLU A 7 -28.70 17.77 3.30
N ALA A 8 -29.96 17.35 3.09
CA ALA A 8 -30.28 15.99 2.64
C ALA A 8 -29.55 15.62 1.33
N ARG A 9 -29.14 16.61 0.55
CA ARG A 9 -28.37 16.47 -0.69
C ARG A 9 -26.97 15.93 -0.47
N ASP A 10 -26.36 16.14 0.71
CA ASP A 10 -25.02 15.65 1.03
C ASP A 10 -25.01 14.12 1.18
N PHE A 11 -26.10 13.52 1.64
CA PHE A 11 -26.26 12.06 1.78
C PHE A 11 -26.45 11.32 0.44
N THR A 12 -26.81 12.04 -0.63
CA THR A 12 -26.97 11.46 -1.97
C THR A 12 -25.76 11.72 -2.87
N SER A 13 -24.70 12.35 -2.35
CA SER A 13 -23.50 12.58 -3.13
C SER A 13 -22.82 11.25 -3.51
N PRO A 14 -22.30 11.10 -4.73
CA PRO A 14 -21.65 9.86 -5.16
C PRO A 14 -20.47 9.50 -4.25
N LEU A 15 -19.78 10.48 -3.72
CA LEU A 15 -18.65 10.26 -2.79
C LEU A 15 -19.13 9.69 -1.45
N PHE A 16 -20.27 10.17 -0.93
CA PHE A 16 -20.87 9.64 0.29
C PHE A 16 -21.26 8.17 0.13
N LEU A 17 -21.93 7.85 -0.99
CA LEU A 17 -22.38 6.47 -1.27
C LEU A 17 -21.21 5.50 -1.41
N VAL A 18 -20.16 5.90 -2.12
CA VAL A 18 -18.97 5.06 -2.30
C VAL A 18 -18.26 4.82 -0.98
N ARG A 19 -18.06 5.83 -0.14
CA ARG A 19 -17.48 5.66 1.20
C ARG A 19 -18.31 4.79 2.11
N THR A 20 -19.64 4.89 2.03
CA THR A 20 -20.54 3.98 2.76
C THR A 20 -20.33 2.53 2.31
N LEU A 21 -20.20 2.29 0.98
CA LEU A 21 -19.88 0.97 0.45
C LEU A 21 -18.53 0.45 0.90
N GLU A 22 -17.49 1.30 0.98
CA GLU A 22 -16.18 0.93 1.50
C GLU A 22 -16.23 0.47 2.96
N VAL A 23 -16.95 1.24 3.79
CA VAL A 23 -17.14 0.89 5.20
C VAL A 23 -17.89 -0.43 5.34
N LEU A 24 -18.98 -0.62 4.59
CA LEU A 24 -19.78 -1.85 4.66
C LEU A 24 -19.00 -3.06 4.12
N SER A 25 -18.36 -2.94 2.96
CA SER A 25 -17.60 -4.04 2.36
C SER A 25 -16.36 -4.38 3.17
N GLY A 26 -15.63 -3.38 3.67
CA GLY A 26 -14.47 -3.58 4.53
C GLY A 26 -14.83 -4.27 5.85
N CYS A 27 -15.89 -3.82 6.51
CA CYS A 27 -16.41 -4.43 7.73
C CYS A 27 -16.86 -5.88 7.48
N THR A 28 -17.57 -6.13 6.38
CA THR A 28 -18.03 -7.46 6.00
C THR A 28 -16.86 -8.39 5.74
N THR A 29 -15.86 -7.94 4.96
CA THR A 29 -14.65 -8.72 4.66
C THR A 29 -13.90 -9.06 5.93
N PHE A 30 -13.63 -8.08 6.77
CA PHE A 30 -12.95 -8.28 8.04
C PHE A 30 -13.68 -9.27 8.93
N SER A 31 -15.01 -9.13 9.08
CA SER A 31 -15.83 -10.00 9.92
C SER A 31 -15.89 -11.45 9.39
N LEU A 32 -16.00 -11.62 8.07
CA LEU A 32 -15.99 -12.94 7.45
C LEU A 32 -14.65 -13.63 7.66
N VAL A 33 -13.54 -12.94 7.43
CA VAL A 33 -12.19 -13.50 7.60
C VAL A 33 -11.90 -13.79 9.08
N ALA A 34 -12.32 -12.92 10.00
CA ALA A 34 -12.19 -13.15 11.44
C ALA A 34 -13.01 -14.37 11.92
N SER A 35 -14.10 -14.70 11.23
CA SER A 35 -14.93 -15.87 11.54
C SER A 35 -14.37 -17.20 11.00
N LEU A 36 -13.33 -17.14 10.17
CA LEU A 36 -12.66 -18.34 9.66
C LEU A 36 -11.71 -18.87 10.72
N GLU A 37 -12.07 -20.00 11.37
CA GLU A 37 -11.16 -20.66 12.29
C GLU A 37 -9.90 -21.12 11.56
N PRO A 38 -8.72 -20.93 12.14
CA PRO A 38 -7.48 -21.53 11.65
C PRO A 38 -7.52 -23.05 11.90
N SER A 39 -8.26 -23.80 11.06
CA SER A 39 -8.37 -25.25 11.16
C SER A 39 -7.02 -25.92 10.94
N HIS A 40 -6.69 -26.83 11.84
CA HIS A 40 -5.69 -27.91 11.83
C HIS A 40 -4.72 -27.98 10.64
N LEU A 41 -3.52 -27.41 10.80
CA LEU A 41 -2.47 -27.48 9.79
C LEU A 41 -1.11 -27.84 10.38
N ASN A 42 -0.32 -28.55 9.57
CA ASN A 42 1.05 -28.95 9.90
C ASN A 42 1.90 -27.75 10.35
N GLN A 43 2.66 -27.96 11.40
CA GLN A 43 3.40 -26.93 12.16
C GLN A 43 4.37 -26.07 11.31
N SER A 44 4.86 -26.60 10.18
CA SER A 44 5.81 -25.91 9.31
C SER A 44 5.20 -24.77 8.46
N ASN A 45 3.92 -24.84 8.13
CA ASN A 45 3.23 -23.84 7.30
C ASN A 45 2.44 -22.78 8.10
N ILE A 46 2.40 -22.94 9.44
CA ILE A 46 1.60 -22.07 10.32
C ILE A 46 2.14 -20.63 10.31
N GLN A 47 3.44 -20.44 10.30
CA GLN A 47 4.04 -19.11 10.45
C GLN A 47 3.86 -18.26 9.19
N LEU A 48 4.14 -18.80 8.01
CA LEU A 48 3.91 -18.10 6.72
C LEU A 48 2.45 -17.67 6.57
N ARG A 49 1.54 -18.61 6.86
CA ARG A 49 0.11 -18.30 6.86
C ARG A 49 -0.24 -17.20 7.85
N ASN A 50 0.32 -17.25 9.06
CA ASN A 50 0.03 -16.26 10.08
C ASN A 50 0.49 -14.86 9.67
N THR A 51 1.66 -14.71 9.06
CA THR A 51 2.18 -13.42 8.60
C THR A 51 1.30 -12.80 7.53
N PHE A 52 0.96 -13.54 6.47
CA PHE A 52 0.10 -13.03 5.40
C PHE A 52 -1.37 -12.90 5.83
N TRP A 53 -1.85 -13.78 6.69
CA TRP A 53 -3.17 -13.65 7.30
C TRP A 53 -3.27 -12.37 8.11
N THR A 54 -2.27 -12.11 8.96
CA THR A 54 -2.19 -10.89 9.77
C THR A 54 -2.11 -9.66 8.88
N PHE A 55 -1.35 -9.70 7.78
CA PHE A 55 -1.27 -8.62 6.81
C PHE A 55 -2.64 -8.32 6.18
N CYS A 56 -3.37 -9.34 5.72
CA CYS A 56 -4.70 -9.17 5.16
C CYS A 56 -5.68 -8.60 6.19
N MET A 57 -5.70 -9.17 7.40
CA MET A 57 -6.55 -8.71 8.51
C MET A 57 -6.25 -7.26 8.89
N PHE A 58 -4.95 -6.92 9.01
CA PHE A 58 -4.51 -5.55 9.27
C PHE A 58 -4.98 -4.60 8.16
N THR A 59 -4.83 -4.98 6.90
CA THR A 59 -5.24 -4.17 5.75
C THR A 59 -6.73 -3.81 5.83
N TRP A 60 -7.61 -4.80 5.96
CA TRP A 60 -9.05 -4.54 6.01
C TRP A 60 -9.47 -3.78 7.27
N CYS A 61 -8.95 -4.12 8.44
CA CYS A 61 -9.25 -3.44 9.69
C CYS A 61 -8.78 -1.97 9.65
N PHE A 62 -7.54 -1.74 9.21
CA PHE A 62 -6.95 -0.40 9.16
C PHE A 62 -7.71 0.51 8.19
N PHE A 63 -7.93 0.06 6.96
CA PHE A 63 -8.60 0.89 5.94
C PHE A 63 -10.08 1.07 6.24
N PHE A 64 -10.78 0.05 6.73
CA PHE A 64 -12.14 0.20 7.26
C PHE A 64 -12.22 1.30 8.33
N THR A 65 -11.34 1.24 9.33
CA THR A 65 -11.33 2.22 10.42
C THR A 65 -10.97 3.62 9.92
N LEU A 66 -9.97 3.73 9.04
CA LEU A 66 -9.55 4.99 8.44
C LEU A 66 -10.66 5.63 7.60
N THR A 67 -11.33 4.84 6.75
CA THR A 67 -12.44 5.34 5.93
C THR A 67 -13.63 5.72 6.79
N LEU A 68 -13.96 4.93 7.81
CA LEU A 68 -15.01 5.28 8.76
C LEU A 68 -14.71 6.63 9.44
N PHE A 69 -13.48 6.84 9.87
CA PHE A 69 -13.05 8.11 10.47
C PHE A 69 -13.17 9.27 9.49
N ILE A 70 -12.67 9.12 8.25
CA ILE A 70 -12.79 10.12 7.19
C ILE A 70 -14.26 10.41 6.88
N HIS A 71 -15.10 9.38 6.83
CA HIS A 71 -16.53 9.50 6.54
C HIS A 71 -17.26 10.29 7.61
N ILE A 72 -17.03 9.97 8.88
CA ILE A 72 -17.60 10.69 10.04
C ILE A 72 -17.14 12.15 10.04
N LEU A 73 -15.85 12.42 9.86
CA LEU A 73 -15.33 13.79 9.81
C LEU A 73 -15.91 14.60 8.64
N SER A 74 -16.17 13.93 7.51
CA SER A 74 -16.79 14.56 6.33
C SER A 74 -18.25 14.94 6.63
N ILE A 75 -19.00 14.08 7.32
CA ILE A 75 -20.39 14.35 7.72
C ILE A 75 -20.48 15.51 8.71
N ILE A 76 -19.61 15.49 9.73
CA ILE A 76 -19.61 16.54 10.77
C ILE A 76 -19.00 17.86 10.26
N GLN A 77 -18.46 17.88 9.02
CA GLN A 77 -17.74 19.02 8.43
C GLN A 77 -16.55 19.53 9.28
N PHE A 78 -16.04 18.67 10.17
CA PHE A 78 -14.96 18.99 11.10
C PHE A 78 -13.59 19.08 10.41
N HIS A 79 -13.52 18.73 9.13
CA HIS A 79 -12.30 18.76 8.31
C HIS A 79 -11.67 20.16 8.21
N SER A 80 -12.44 21.24 8.42
CA SER A 80 -11.95 22.63 8.40
C SER A 80 -11.10 22.99 9.63
N LEU A 81 -11.22 22.24 10.74
CA LEU A 81 -10.48 22.47 11.99
C LEU A 81 -9.18 21.68 12.06
N ILE A 82 -9.01 20.68 11.19
CA ILE A 82 -7.83 19.84 11.18
C ILE A 82 -6.76 20.51 10.32
N ARG A 83 -5.55 20.67 10.87
CA ARG A 83 -4.39 21.26 10.18
C ARG A 83 -3.73 20.28 9.18
N ILE A 84 -4.51 19.43 8.56
CA ILE A 84 -4.06 18.45 7.57
C ILE A 84 -4.70 18.81 6.24
N SER A 85 -3.96 18.66 5.16
CA SER A 85 -4.53 18.83 3.82
C SER A 85 -5.56 17.72 3.55
N TRP A 86 -6.84 18.03 3.79
CA TRP A 86 -7.96 17.10 3.65
C TRP A 86 -8.02 16.44 2.28
N LYS A 87 -7.75 17.24 1.23
CA LYS A 87 -7.72 16.75 -0.16
C LYS A 87 -6.63 15.69 -0.38
N ASN A 88 -5.44 15.93 0.17
CA ASN A 88 -4.33 14.99 0.07
C ASN A 88 -4.59 13.73 0.91
N LEU A 89 -5.16 13.88 2.12
CA LEU A 89 -5.47 12.77 3.00
C LEU A 89 -6.49 11.82 2.37
N THR A 90 -7.62 12.34 1.87
CA THR A 90 -8.68 11.52 1.27
C THR A 90 -8.18 10.81 0.01
N MET A 91 -7.43 11.51 -0.84
CA MET A 91 -6.83 10.91 -2.03
C MET A 91 -5.82 9.81 -1.70
N THR A 92 -4.95 10.06 -0.69
CA THR A 92 -3.98 9.06 -0.23
C THR A 92 -4.68 7.83 0.36
N ALA A 93 -5.69 8.02 1.19
CA ALA A 93 -6.46 6.94 1.79
C ALA A 93 -7.16 6.09 0.72
N ALA A 94 -7.81 6.72 -0.27
CA ALA A 94 -8.51 6.02 -1.33
C ALA A 94 -7.55 5.21 -2.23
N VAL A 95 -6.46 5.82 -2.72
CA VAL A 95 -5.51 5.15 -3.62
C VAL A 95 -4.72 4.07 -2.87
N LEU A 96 -4.21 4.37 -1.68
CA LEU A 96 -3.49 3.37 -0.87
C LEU A 96 -4.43 2.24 -0.44
N GLY A 97 -5.67 2.56 -0.07
CA GLY A 97 -6.71 1.60 0.23
C GLY A 97 -7.01 0.67 -0.95
N ALA A 98 -7.11 1.22 -2.18
CA ALA A 98 -7.28 0.43 -3.39
C ALA A 98 -6.11 -0.53 -3.62
N LEU A 99 -4.87 -0.05 -3.54
CA LEU A 99 -3.67 -0.87 -3.76
C LEU A 99 -3.52 -1.97 -2.69
N MET A 100 -3.73 -1.63 -1.43
CA MET A 100 -3.63 -2.59 -0.33
C MET A 100 -4.77 -3.63 -0.36
N SER A 101 -6.01 -3.19 -0.66
CA SER A 101 -7.15 -4.11 -0.82
C SER A 101 -6.99 -5.01 -2.04
N LEU A 102 -6.41 -4.52 -3.15
CA LEU A 102 -6.05 -5.35 -4.29
C LEU A 102 -5.04 -6.43 -3.89
N SER A 103 -3.98 -6.03 -3.19
CA SER A 103 -2.96 -6.95 -2.69
C SER A 103 -3.58 -8.03 -1.78
N ALA A 104 -4.44 -7.64 -0.85
CA ALA A 104 -5.12 -8.57 0.05
C ALA A 104 -6.10 -9.48 -0.71
N SER A 105 -6.80 -8.98 -1.74
CA SER A 105 -7.72 -9.79 -2.56
C SER A 105 -7.02 -10.80 -3.47
N VAL A 106 -5.74 -10.63 -3.74
CA VAL A 106 -4.92 -11.61 -4.45
C VAL A 106 -4.30 -12.62 -3.48
N VAL A 107 -3.73 -12.13 -2.37
CA VAL A 107 -3.02 -12.97 -1.39
C VAL A 107 -3.97 -13.87 -0.61
N PHE A 108 -5.15 -13.39 -0.25
CA PHE A 108 -6.08 -14.16 0.58
C PHE A 108 -6.62 -15.44 -0.13
N PRO A 109 -7.10 -15.41 -1.38
CA PRO A 109 -7.48 -16.61 -2.11
C PRO A 109 -6.33 -17.60 -2.27
N TRP A 110 -5.11 -17.10 -2.57
CA TRP A 110 -3.92 -17.95 -2.66
C TRP A 110 -3.65 -18.69 -1.34
N LEU A 111 -3.71 -17.97 -0.20
CA LEU A 111 -3.57 -18.58 1.13
C LEU A 111 -4.60 -19.68 1.41
N VAL A 112 -5.87 -19.46 0.99
CA VAL A 112 -6.97 -20.38 1.26
C VAL A 112 -6.91 -21.61 0.34
N MET A 113 -6.57 -21.40 -0.94
CA MET A 113 -6.53 -22.49 -1.95
C MET A 113 -5.37 -23.46 -1.72
N ASP A 114 -4.22 -22.98 -1.28
CA ASP A 114 -3.02 -23.83 -1.03
C ASP A 114 -3.24 -24.85 0.10
N HIS A 115 -4.29 -24.69 0.91
CA HIS A 115 -4.52 -25.49 2.12
C HIS A 115 -5.78 -26.39 2.05
N GLY A 116 -6.35 -26.58 0.86
CA GLY A 116 -7.29 -27.70 0.58
C GLY A 116 -8.69 -27.59 1.18
N GLY A 117 -9.06 -26.46 1.78
CA GLY A 117 -10.37 -26.29 2.40
C GLY A 117 -11.14 -25.07 1.90
N VAL A 118 -11.61 -25.06 0.64
CA VAL A 118 -12.48 -24.00 0.14
C VAL A 118 -13.84 -24.09 0.82
N SER A 119 -14.07 -23.24 1.83
CA SER A 119 -15.38 -23.09 2.46
C SER A 119 -16.22 -22.02 1.77
N SER A 120 -17.54 -22.13 1.85
CA SER A 120 -18.42 -21.07 1.33
C SER A 120 -18.12 -19.70 1.96
N ARG A 121 -17.67 -19.68 3.22
CA ARG A 121 -17.27 -18.45 3.91
C ARG A 121 -15.99 -17.84 3.34
N SER A 122 -15.00 -18.66 2.99
CA SER A 122 -13.76 -18.18 2.39
C SER A 122 -14.00 -17.61 0.99
N VAL A 123 -14.89 -18.22 0.20
CA VAL A 123 -15.31 -17.67 -1.09
C VAL A 123 -16.02 -16.33 -0.91
N ALA A 124 -16.96 -16.25 0.04
CA ALA A 124 -17.67 -15.00 0.34
C ALA A 124 -16.70 -13.89 0.79
N ALA A 125 -15.69 -14.22 1.61
CA ALA A 125 -14.66 -13.27 2.04
C ALA A 125 -13.78 -12.79 0.87
N ALA A 126 -13.40 -13.67 -0.05
CA ALA A 126 -12.63 -13.30 -1.24
C ALA A 126 -13.44 -12.36 -2.16
N VAL A 127 -14.72 -12.67 -2.37
CA VAL A 127 -15.64 -11.83 -3.16
C VAL A 127 -15.82 -10.46 -2.49
N ALA A 128 -16.08 -10.43 -1.18
CA ALA A 128 -16.22 -9.19 -0.42
C ALA A 128 -14.93 -8.33 -0.46
N SER A 129 -13.75 -8.97 -0.38
CA SER A 129 -12.46 -8.30 -0.52
C SER A 129 -12.30 -7.63 -1.89
N PHE A 130 -12.70 -8.32 -2.96
CA PHE A 130 -12.67 -7.75 -4.30
C PHE A 130 -13.63 -6.56 -4.45
N PHE A 131 -14.83 -6.63 -3.87
CA PHE A 131 -15.75 -5.48 -3.83
C PHE A 131 -15.18 -4.31 -3.04
N THR A 132 -14.45 -4.56 -1.95
CA THR A 132 -13.75 -3.53 -1.20
C THR A 132 -12.71 -2.81 -2.07
N PHE A 133 -11.92 -3.57 -2.84
CA PHE A 133 -10.99 -3.01 -3.82
C PHE A 133 -11.69 -2.14 -4.87
N LEU A 134 -12.81 -2.61 -5.44
CA LEU A 134 -13.58 -1.84 -6.43
C LEU A 134 -14.14 -0.54 -5.84
N ALA A 135 -14.61 -0.55 -4.60
CA ALA A 135 -15.12 0.63 -3.93
C ALA A 135 -14.01 1.70 -3.77
N TYR A 136 -12.84 1.35 -3.24
CA TYR A 136 -11.70 2.26 -3.14
C TYR A 136 -11.19 2.76 -4.50
N THR A 137 -11.22 1.92 -5.52
CA THR A 137 -10.87 2.32 -6.89
C THR A 137 -11.86 3.36 -7.43
N THR A 138 -13.15 3.17 -7.16
CA THR A 138 -14.20 4.10 -7.56
C THR A 138 -14.07 5.45 -6.84
N GLU A 139 -13.79 5.45 -5.52
CA GLU A 139 -13.50 6.69 -4.79
C GLU A 139 -12.28 7.42 -5.38
N SER A 140 -11.19 6.69 -5.62
CA SER A 140 -9.97 7.24 -6.22
C SER A 140 -10.25 7.89 -7.57
N TYR A 141 -11.08 7.25 -8.40
CA TYR A 141 -11.48 7.78 -9.70
C TYR A 141 -12.32 9.05 -9.56
N ILE A 142 -13.33 9.07 -8.68
CA ILE A 142 -14.18 10.24 -8.43
C ILE A 142 -13.31 11.41 -7.94
N LEU A 143 -12.45 11.19 -6.96
CA LEU A 143 -11.56 12.22 -6.44
C LEU A 143 -10.59 12.76 -7.50
N ARG A 144 -10.13 11.90 -8.40
CA ARG A 144 -9.21 12.29 -9.49
C ARG A 144 -9.91 13.07 -10.59
N THR A 145 -11.17 12.83 -10.86
CA THR A 145 -11.95 13.51 -11.90
C THR A 145 -12.46 14.88 -11.47
N GLN A 146 -12.36 15.23 -10.19
CA GLN A 146 -12.68 16.56 -9.70
C GLN A 146 -11.82 17.64 -10.37
N ALA A 147 -12.34 18.88 -10.42
CA ALA A 147 -11.64 20.02 -11.01
C ALA A 147 -10.24 20.20 -10.43
N GLN A 148 -9.30 20.68 -11.24
CA GLN A 148 -7.87 20.74 -10.89
C GLN A 148 -7.60 21.57 -9.63
N GLU A 149 -8.40 22.61 -9.37
CA GLU A 149 -8.34 23.42 -8.15
C GLU A 149 -8.76 22.65 -6.88
N GLN A 150 -9.60 21.63 -7.04
CA GLN A 150 -10.05 20.77 -5.95
C GLN A 150 -9.13 19.57 -5.73
N ARG A 151 -8.24 19.26 -6.69
CA ARG A 151 -7.26 18.19 -6.59
C ARG A 151 -6.10 18.63 -5.71
N GLY A 152 -5.81 17.86 -4.67
CA GLY A 152 -4.57 18.03 -3.91
C GLY A 152 -3.34 17.54 -4.69
N TYR A 153 -2.14 17.80 -4.17
CA TYR A 153 -0.88 17.31 -4.74
C TYR A 153 -0.89 15.78 -4.95
N MET A 154 -1.44 15.02 -4.00
CA MET A 154 -1.52 13.54 -4.08
C MET A 154 -2.41 13.04 -5.23
N GLY A 155 -3.30 13.87 -5.79
CA GLY A 155 -4.07 13.56 -7.00
C GLY A 155 -3.29 13.78 -8.30
N SER A 156 -2.12 14.41 -8.26
CA SER A 156 -1.23 14.58 -9.42
C SER A 156 -0.44 13.30 -9.72
N MET A 157 0.14 13.21 -10.93
CA MET A 157 0.97 12.06 -11.30
C MET A 157 2.14 11.83 -10.33
N PRO A 158 2.94 12.86 -9.95
CA PRO A 158 3.99 12.69 -8.96
C PRO A 158 3.46 12.24 -7.59
N GLY A 159 2.30 12.77 -7.15
CA GLY A 159 1.68 12.35 -5.89
C GLY A 159 1.24 10.88 -5.90
N LEU A 160 0.64 10.41 -7.00
CA LEU A 160 0.26 9.00 -7.14
C LEU A 160 1.48 8.06 -7.10
N LEU A 161 2.61 8.48 -7.68
CA LEU A 161 3.87 7.72 -7.60
C LEU A 161 4.37 7.62 -6.16
N LYS A 162 4.22 8.68 -5.34
CA LYS A 162 4.55 8.64 -3.91
C LYS A 162 3.67 7.64 -3.13
N ILE A 163 2.37 7.58 -3.47
CA ILE A 163 1.48 6.58 -2.87
C ILE A 163 1.89 5.16 -3.29
N LEU A 164 2.27 4.96 -4.54
CA LEU A 164 2.74 3.66 -5.04
C LEU A 164 4.07 3.23 -4.39
N GLN A 165 4.99 4.17 -4.14
CA GLN A 165 6.22 3.93 -3.37
C GLN A 165 5.90 3.52 -1.92
N LEU A 166 4.95 4.18 -1.28
CA LEU A 166 4.50 3.85 0.07
C LEU A 166 3.84 2.46 0.12
N TRP A 167 2.98 2.14 -0.86
CA TRP A 167 2.39 0.81 -1.00
C TRP A 167 3.45 -0.29 -1.11
N GLY A 168 4.46 -0.09 -1.97
CA GLY A 168 5.55 -1.06 -2.14
C GLY A 168 6.29 -1.31 -0.83
N GLY A 169 6.60 -0.25 -0.05
CA GLY A 169 7.18 -0.37 1.28
C GLY A 169 6.31 -1.18 2.25
N CYS A 170 5.00 -0.87 2.32
CA CYS A 170 4.06 -1.58 3.18
C CYS A 170 3.91 -3.07 2.82
N TYR A 171 3.95 -3.40 1.53
CA TYR A 171 3.80 -4.79 1.08
C TYR A 171 5.06 -5.62 1.27
N ILE A 172 6.24 -5.02 1.08
CA ILE A 172 7.54 -5.73 1.22
C ILE A 172 7.86 -6.06 2.68
N ILE A 173 7.43 -5.26 3.66
CA ILE A 173 7.71 -5.49 5.08
C ILE A 173 7.31 -6.91 5.53
N PRO A 174 6.08 -7.40 5.35
CA PRO A 174 5.70 -8.75 5.76
C PRO A 174 6.48 -9.84 5.01
N LEU A 175 6.82 -9.62 3.74
CA LEU A 175 7.65 -10.55 2.96
C LEU A 175 9.05 -10.69 3.55
N VAL A 176 9.70 -9.58 3.85
CA VAL A 176 11.05 -9.56 4.46
C VAL A 176 11.02 -10.16 5.87
N MET A 177 10.01 -9.86 6.67
CA MET A 177 9.85 -10.44 8.01
C MET A 177 9.72 -11.95 7.97
N GLU A 178 8.99 -12.48 6.99
CA GLU A 178 8.87 -13.92 6.80
C GLU A 178 10.20 -14.57 6.40
N MET A 179 10.92 -13.96 5.44
CA MET A 179 12.23 -14.46 4.98
C MET A 179 13.30 -14.39 6.07
N VAL A 180 13.28 -13.38 6.93
CA VAL A 180 14.21 -13.28 8.08
C VAL A 180 13.89 -14.35 9.13
N SER A 181 12.62 -14.64 9.34
CA SER A 181 12.18 -15.68 10.30
C SER A 181 12.47 -17.09 9.80
N ARG A 182 12.48 -17.30 8.49
CA ARG A 182 12.78 -18.55 7.82
C ARG A 182 13.72 -18.29 6.64
N PRO A 183 15.02 -18.26 6.88
CA PRO A 183 15.96 -18.05 5.80
C PRO A 183 15.84 -19.19 4.77
N PRO A 184 15.53 -18.85 3.49
CA PRO A 184 15.47 -19.85 2.43
C PRO A 184 16.80 -20.60 2.32
N GLY A 185 16.75 -21.92 2.12
CA GLY A 185 17.96 -22.73 1.94
C GLY A 185 18.79 -22.20 0.76
N GLY A 186 20.10 -21.98 1.01
CA GLY A 186 21.02 -21.49 -0.02
C GLY A 186 21.12 -19.97 -0.19
N VAL A 187 20.26 -19.19 0.48
CA VAL A 187 20.34 -17.72 0.48
C VAL A 187 21.27 -17.24 1.60
N HIS A 188 22.23 -16.40 1.28
CA HIS A 188 23.17 -15.87 2.27
C HIS A 188 22.51 -14.83 3.19
N SER A 189 22.77 -14.91 4.49
CA SER A 189 22.21 -13.98 5.48
C SER A 189 22.45 -12.50 5.17
N TRP A 190 23.60 -12.15 4.59
CA TRP A 190 23.91 -10.78 4.23
C TRP A 190 23.00 -10.22 3.13
N GLN A 191 22.54 -11.07 2.18
CA GLN A 191 21.62 -10.67 1.11
C GLN A 191 20.26 -10.25 1.70
N MET A 192 19.78 -10.96 2.71
CA MET A 192 18.54 -10.64 3.40
C MET A 192 18.66 -9.35 4.22
N TRP A 193 19.78 -9.16 4.91
CA TRP A 193 20.01 -7.94 5.67
C TRP A 193 20.14 -6.71 4.78
N VAL A 194 20.89 -6.78 3.68
CA VAL A 194 21.06 -5.65 2.76
C VAL A 194 19.74 -5.29 2.08
N SER A 195 18.99 -6.27 1.59
CA SER A 195 17.67 -5.99 0.99
C SER A 195 16.68 -5.45 2.03
N GLY A 196 16.63 -6.03 3.23
CA GLY A 196 15.75 -5.58 4.31
C GLY A 196 16.03 -4.15 4.78
N VAL A 197 17.30 -3.79 4.96
CA VAL A 197 17.71 -2.42 5.31
C VAL A 197 17.36 -1.45 4.19
N SER A 198 17.60 -1.81 2.92
CA SER A 198 17.26 -0.98 1.76
C SER A 198 15.78 -0.68 1.71
N TYR A 199 14.92 -1.69 1.87
CA TYR A 199 13.47 -1.53 1.90
C TYR A 199 13.01 -0.71 3.11
N GLY A 200 13.57 -0.96 4.29
CA GLY A 200 13.25 -0.23 5.52
C GLY A 200 13.54 1.26 5.40
N VAL A 201 14.71 1.62 4.87
CA VAL A 201 15.09 3.03 4.63
C VAL A 201 14.15 3.67 3.62
N CYS A 202 13.85 3.01 2.50
CA CYS A 202 12.94 3.54 1.49
C CYS A 202 11.51 3.70 2.02
N ALA A 203 11.01 2.74 2.81
CA ALA A 203 9.69 2.82 3.43
C ALA A 203 9.59 4.01 4.40
N LEU A 204 10.61 4.22 5.24
CA LEU A 204 10.68 5.38 6.12
C LEU A 204 10.71 6.69 5.36
N MET A 205 11.52 6.79 4.30
CA MET A 205 11.57 7.98 3.44
C MET A 205 10.23 8.27 2.76
N SER A 206 9.56 7.24 2.25
CA SER A 206 8.22 7.38 1.65
C SER A 206 7.19 7.82 2.69
N LEU A 207 7.26 7.28 3.90
CA LEU A 207 6.37 7.67 5.00
C LEU A 207 6.59 9.13 5.42
N ILE A 208 7.85 9.54 5.60
CA ILE A 208 8.21 10.94 5.93
C ILE A 208 7.68 11.87 4.83
N THR A 209 7.90 11.54 3.56
CA THR A 209 7.41 12.33 2.43
C THR A 209 5.88 12.44 2.46
N ALA A 210 5.17 11.34 2.70
CA ALA A 210 3.72 11.35 2.82
C ALA A 210 3.24 12.23 3.98
N VAL A 211 3.85 12.13 5.16
CA VAL A 211 3.51 12.96 6.34
C VAL A 211 3.75 14.44 6.07
N VAL A 212 4.85 14.81 5.41
CA VAL A 212 5.16 16.22 5.06
C VAL A 212 4.12 16.77 4.10
N ILE A 213 3.71 16.00 3.09
CA ILE A 213 2.69 16.43 2.12
C ILE A 213 1.30 16.51 2.77
N LEU A 214 0.93 15.52 3.58
CA LEU A 214 -0.36 15.49 4.26
C LEU A 214 -0.48 16.61 5.30
N GLY A 215 0.59 16.89 6.04
CA GLY A 215 0.64 17.94 7.07
C GLY A 215 0.75 19.36 6.52
N ASP A 216 0.81 19.52 5.19
CA ASP A 216 1.03 20.83 4.53
C ASP A 216 2.27 21.57 5.04
N PHE A 217 3.31 20.79 5.43
CA PHE A 217 4.59 21.33 5.89
C PHE A 217 5.51 21.73 4.74
N ALA A 218 5.12 21.47 3.49
CA ALA A 218 5.92 21.75 2.30
C ALA A 218 6.33 23.24 2.19
N GLY A 219 5.44 24.17 2.59
CA GLY A 219 5.72 25.60 2.62
C GLY A 219 6.56 26.07 3.82
N ARG A 220 6.81 25.21 4.80
CA ARG A 220 7.57 25.52 6.03
C ARG A 220 8.94 24.84 6.08
N CYS A 221 9.25 23.98 5.09
CA CYS A 221 10.56 23.34 5.01
C CYS A 221 11.66 24.36 4.67
N PHE A 222 12.77 24.29 5.39
CA PHE A 222 13.96 25.12 5.21
C PHE A 222 14.68 24.88 3.87
N LEU A 223 14.44 23.72 3.25
CA LEU A 223 14.98 23.32 1.95
C LEU A 223 13.89 23.47 0.88
N PRO A 224 14.25 23.84 -0.36
CA PRO A 224 13.30 23.82 -1.46
C PRO A 224 12.76 22.39 -1.64
N PHE A 225 11.48 22.23 -1.37
CA PHE A 225 10.78 20.95 -1.29
C PHE A 225 11.02 20.06 -2.52
N ASP A 226 11.12 20.66 -3.71
CA ASP A 226 11.36 19.93 -4.95
C ASP A 226 12.74 19.26 -5.00
N ARG A 227 13.78 19.92 -4.45
CA ARG A 227 15.13 19.33 -4.36
C ARG A 227 15.17 18.16 -3.38
N PHE A 228 14.48 18.32 -2.26
CA PHE A 228 14.34 17.25 -1.26
C PHE A 228 13.67 16.00 -1.85
N LEU A 229 12.57 16.18 -2.60
CA LEU A 229 11.88 15.09 -3.30
C LEU A 229 12.78 14.42 -4.34
N ALA A 230 13.53 15.18 -5.12
CA ALA A 230 14.45 14.63 -6.13
C ALA A 230 15.57 13.79 -5.49
N VAL A 231 16.18 14.28 -4.39
CA VAL A 231 17.20 13.53 -3.66
C VAL A 231 16.64 12.22 -3.07
N PHE A 232 15.44 12.27 -2.50
CA PHE A 232 14.79 11.07 -1.96
C PHE A 232 14.47 10.06 -3.06
N SER A 233 13.98 10.51 -4.21
CA SER A 233 13.71 9.63 -5.34
C SER A 233 15.00 9.01 -5.89
N LEU A 234 16.11 9.77 -5.95
CA LEU A 234 17.40 9.26 -6.37
C LEU A 234 17.92 8.17 -5.42
N ILE A 235 17.89 8.43 -4.11
CA ILE A 235 18.31 7.43 -3.09
C ILE A 235 17.40 6.19 -3.21
N GLY A 236 16.10 6.36 -3.38
CA GLY A 236 15.15 5.27 -3.56
C GLY A 236 15.46 4.41 -4.79
N VAL A 237 15.76 5.03 -5.93
CA VAL A 237 16.19 4.30 -7.15
C VAL A 237 17.43 3.46 -6.87
N LEU A 238 18.47 4.03 -6.25
CA LEU A 238 19.72 3.33 -5.98
C LEU A 238 19.50 2.14 -5.03
N LEU A 239 18.77 2.34 -3.94
CA LEU A 239 18.51 1.29 -2.96
C LEU A 239 17.64 0.16 -3.52
N TYR A 240 16.55 0.49 -4.25
CA TYR A 240 15.71 -0.52 -4.89
C TYR A 240 16.41 -1.22 -6.04
N MET A 241 17.31 -0.56 -6.76
CA MET A 241 18.14 -1.21 -7.78
C MET A 241 19.06 -2.28 -7.15
N VAL A 242 19.75 -1.96 -6.06
CA VAL A 242 20.56 -2.92 -5.31
C VAL A 242 19.69 -4.08 -4.78
N ALA A 243 18.56 -3.77 -4.17
CA ALA A 243 17.64 -4.79 -3.64
C ALA A 243 17.10 -5.71 -4.75
N THR A 244 16.71 -5.17 -5.90
CA THR A 244 16.22 -5.95 -7.05
C THR A 244 17.30 -6.88 -7.61
N MET A 245 18.55 -6.40 -7.70
CA MET A 245 19.68 -7.25 -8.12
C MET A 245 19.91 -8.39 -7.14
N ILE A 246 19.81 -8.14 -5.84
CA ILE A 246 19.89 -9.19 -4.81
C ILE A 246 18.74 -10.21 -4.97
N CYS A 247 17.51 -9.76 -5.25
CA CYS A 247 16.38 -10.66 -5.49
C CYS A 247 16.61 -11.56 -6.70
N LEU A 248 17.15 -11.03 -7.80
CA LEU A 248 17.51 -11.83 -8.96
C LEU A 248 18.57 -12.88 -8.64
N THR A 249 19.59 -12.54 -7.84
CA THR A 249 20.59 -13.51 -7.41
C THR A 249 19.99 -14.59 -6.51
N LYS A 250 19.05 -14.25 -5.62
CA LYS A 250 18.29 -15.23 -4.79
C LYS A 250 17.51 -16.21 -5.68
N ILE A 251 16.82 -15.72 -6.72
CA ILE A 251 16.07 -16.58 -7.66
C ILE A 251 17.01 -17.56 -8.36
N LEU A 252 18.16 -17.09 -8.85
CA LEU A 252 19.13 -17.95 -9.52
C LEU A 252 19.68 -19.02 -8.56
N GLN A 253 20.03 -18.66 -7.35
CA GLN A 253 20.51 -19.59 -6.32
C GLN A 253 19.46 -20.67 -5.96
N LEU A 254 18.19 -20.28 -5.81
CA LEU A 254 17.10 -21.23 -5.54
C LEU A 254 16.87 -22.19 -6.71
N ARG A 255 16.97 -21.68 -7.95
CA ARG A 255 16.83 -22.49 -9.16
C ARG A 255 17.92 -23.55 -9.29
N ASP A 256 19.16 -23.21 -8.94
CA ASP A 256 20.30 -24.13 -9.02
C ASP A 256 20.23 -25.27 -7.98
N LEU A 257 19.53 -25.05 -6.86
CA LEU A 257 19.37 -26.04 -5.78
C LEU A 257 18.37 -27.16 -6.10
N GLY A 258 17.46 -27.00 -7.07
CA GLY A 258 16.61 -28.06 -7.66
C GLY A 258 15.73 -28.89 -6.72
N GLN A 259 15.55 -28.50 -5.46
CA GLN A 259 14.94 -29.30 -4.41
C GLN A 259 13.45 -29.01 -4.23
N SER A 260 12.63 -30.02 -4.00
CA SER A 260 11.15 -29.96 -3.93
C SER A 260 10.57 -29.02 -2.85
N ASP A 261 11.29 -28.76 -1.77
CA ASP A 261 10.90 -27.83 -0.71
C ASP A 261 11.12 -26.35 -1.10
N THR A 262 11.89 -26.11 -2.18
CA THR A 262 12.22 -24.76 -2.67
C THR A 262 11.07 -24.06 -3.41
N ASN A 263 9.97 -24.74 -3.76
CA ASN A 263 8.88 -24.10 -4.50
C ASN A 263 8.23 -22.95 -3.72
N LYS A 264 7.99 -23.10 -2.43
CA LYS A 264 7.36 -22.02 -1.62
C LYS A 264 8.31 -20.86 -1.37
N ASP A 265 9.58 -21.14 -1.13
CA ASP A 265 10.60 -20.10 -0.98
C ASP A 265 10.80 -19.34 -2.29
N ALA A 266 10.74 -20.01 -3.43
CA ALA A 266 10.80 -19.41 -4.73
C ALA A 266 9.59 -18.48 -4.99
N GLU A 267 8.38 -18.87 -4.61
CA GLU A 267 7.17 -18.03 -4.72
C GLU A 267 7.31 -16.73 -3.92
N LEU A 268 7.82 -16.79 -2.69
CA LEU A 268 8.06 -15.62 -1.86
C LEU A 268 9.08 -14.66 -2.49
N VAL A 269 10.20 -15.20 -2.98
CA VAL A 269 11.24 -14.38 -3.64
C VAL A 269 10.72 -13.80 -4.96
N ILE A 270 9.87 -14.51 -5.69
CA ILE A 270 9.21 -14.01 -6.89
C ILE A 270 8.26 -12.85 -6.53
N MET A 271 7.43 -12.99 -5.50
CA MET A 271 6.56 -11.91 -5.02
C MET A 271 7.38 -10.69 -4.59
N GLU A 272 8.46 -10.88 -3.83
CA GLU A 272 9.40 -9.80 -3.46
C GLU A 272 9.93 -9.10 -4.69
N THR A 273 10.39 -9.85 -5.69
CA THR A 273 10.98 -9.32 -6.92
C THR A 273 9.98 -8.51 -7.73
N VAL A 274 8.75 -9.00 -7.88
CA VAL A 274 7.69 -8.29 -8.62
C VAL A 274 7.37 -6.96 -7.95
N VAL A 275 7.13 -6.95 -6.64
CA VAL A 275 6.81 -5.72 -5.91
C VAL A 275 7.99 -4.75 -5.90
N ALA A 276 9.22 -5.26 -5.70
CA ALA A 276 10.43 -4.43 -5.78
C ALA A 276 10.61 -3.80 -7.15
N SER A 277 10.34 -4.54 -8.23
CA SER A 277 10.43 -4.04 -9.61
C SER A 277 9.40 -2.95 -9.90
N ILE A 278 8.15 -3.14 -9.48
CA ILE A 278 7.09 -2.13 -9.62
C ILE A 278 7.47 -0.85 -8.85
N THR A 279 7.98 -1.01 -7.62
CA THR A 279 8.38 0.11 -6.78
C THR A 279 9.60 0.83 -7.32
N LEU A 280 10.59 0.10 -7.87
CA LEU A 280 11.74 0.67 -8.56
C LEU A 280 11.30 1.50 -9.76
N LEU A 281 10.37 0.99 -10.56
CA LEU A 281 9.81 1.74 -11.69
C LEU A 281 9.13 3.02 -11.21
N ALA A 282 8.35 2.96 -10.12
CA ALA A 282 7.72 4.13 -9.54
C ALA A 282 8.74 5.20 -9.09
N TYR A 283 9.83 4.80 -8.43
CA TYR A 283 10.92 5.71 -8.06
C TYR A 283 11.63 6.30 -9.27
N THR A 284 11.87 5.51 -10.31
CA THR A 284 12.56 5.96 -11.54
C THR A 284 11.71 6.99 -12.30
N VAL A 285 10.42 6.75 -12.45
CA VAL A 285 9.50 7.69 -13.10
C VAL A 285 9.35 8.97 -12.26
N ASP A 286 9.27 8.86 -10.95
CA ASP A 286 9.20 9.98 -10.03
C ASP A 286 10.47 10.85 -10.07
N LEU A 287 11.64 10.22 -10.16
CA LEU A 287 12.90 10.91 -10.35
C LEU A 287 12.93 11.69 -11.68
N ALA A 288 12.44 11.07 -12.77
CA ALA A 288 12.36 11.73 -14.08
C ALA A 288 11.46 12.97 -14.04
N PHE A 289 10.30 12.91 -13.37
CA PHE A 289 9.44 14.08 -13.15
C PHE A 289 10.12 15.16 -12.31
N SER A 290 10.82 14.76 -11.25
CA SER A 290 11.54 15.68 -10.35
C SER A 290 12.67 16.41 -11.09
N ILE A 291 13.43 15.70 -11.92
CA ILE A 291 14.51 16.31 -12.74
C ILE A 291 13.90 17.29 -13.75
N LYS A 292 12.83 16.90 -14.44
CA LYS A 292 12.16 17.79 -15.39
C LYS A 292 11.73 19.09 -14.74
N LEU A 293 11.08 19.03 -13.57
CA LEU A 293 10.65 20.22 -12.82
C LEU A 293 11.85 21.12 -12.39
N LEU A 294 12.98 20.52 -12.02
CA LEU A 294 14.18 21.29 -11.66
C LEU A 294 14.81 21.97 -12.89
N CYS A 295 14.82 21.31 -14.06
CA CYS A 295 15.34 21.88 -15.30
C CYS A 295 14.44 23.04 -15.78
N ASP A 296 13.13 22.88 -15.76
CA ASP A 296 12.19 23.94 -16.17
C ASP A 296 12.35 25.22 -15.32
N ARG A 297 12.62 25.06 -14.01
CA ARG A 297 12.87 26.21 -13.10
C ARG A 297 14.26 26.85 -13.27
N SER A 298 15.23 26.15 -13.82
CA SER A 298 16.56 26.73 -14.07
C SER A 298 16.60 27.59 -15.32
N HIS A 299 15.59 27.51 -16.19
CA HIS A 299 15.45 28.29 -17.43
C HIS A 299 14.54 29.51 -17.29
N THR A 300 13.87 29.68 -16.15
CA THR A 300 13.08 30.86 -15.78
C THR A 300 13.82 31.72 -14.79
#